data_495e19938962c18e775f6c18a0922657
#
_entry.id   495e19938962c18e775f6c18a0922657
#
_cell.length_a   1.000
_cell.length_b   1.000
_cell.length_c   1.000
_cell.angle_alpha   90.00
_cell.angle_beta   90.00
_cell.angle_gamma   90.00
#
_symmetry.space_group_name_H-M   'P 1'
#
loop_
_entity.id
_entity.type
_entity.pdbx_description
1 polymer ?
#
loop_
_entity_poly.entity_id
_entity_poly.type
_entity_poly.pdbx_seq_one_letter_code
_entity_poly.pdbx_strand_id
1 'polypeptide(L)'
;MVLVVTSGKGGVGKSTVCIGLACSFCRNGKSVLLIDTDEGMRCLDGMLGISKDIMLDLSDAQNSPEEYKQAVTAVQEIGGLSVIAAPTEFGTIVTEKLGKVINAAEKDYDIVMVDCPAGVDEKYYSALPLDSKVLVVTNSDAAAVNGAMNAGLMVKRLGIGNVRLIVNKFSGKKVGRLHDNIDAIVDKTGMGLIGIVPFDEEIIKSSAKNKPSEWGRGSMAFSRIAARINGARILLPKTGRI
;
A
#
# COMPACT_ATOMS: atom_id res chain seq x y z
N MET A 1 6.53 12.45 -4.35
CA MET A 1 6.82 11.64 -3.13
C MET A 1 6.53 10.19 -3.41
N VAL A 2 7.50 9.30 -3.16
CA VAL A 2 7.30 7.85 -3.33
C VAL A 2 6.87 7.23 -2.00
N LEU A 3 5.75 6.52 -2.03
CA LEU A 3 5.16 5.81 -0.90
C LEU A 3 5.02 4.33 -1.26
N VAL A 4 5.64 3.47 -0.48
CA VAL A 4 5.67 2.03 -0.77
C VAL A 4 4.85 1.30 0.27
N VAL A 5 3.99 0.40 -0.17
CA VAL A 5 3.20 -0.45 0.73
C VAL A 5 3.63 -1.89 0.53
N THR A 6 4.05 -2.51 1.61
CA THR A 6 4.55 -3.88 1.59
C THR A 6 4.05 -4.68 2.79
N SER A 7 4.24 -5.97 2.75
CA SER A 7 3.89 -6.88 3.84
C SER A 7 4.71 -8.16 3.77
N GLY A 8 5.08 -8.71 4.90
CA GLY A 8 5.80 -9.98 4.95
C GLY A 8 4.92 -11.22 4.78
N LYS A 9 3.59 -11.07 4.69
CA LYS A 9 2.62 -12.17 4.54
C LYS A 9 1.46 -11.75 3.65
N GLY A 10 0.96 -12.66 2.82
CA GLY A 10 -0.24 -12.48 2.03
C GLY A 10 -1.51 -12.34 2.89
N GLY A 11 -2.53 -11.68 2.36
CA GLY A 11 -3.85 -11.58 2.98
C GLY A 11 -3.99 -10.59 4.14
N VAL A 12 -2.93 -9.84 4.51
CA VAL A 12 -3.01 -8.82 5.57
C VAL A 12 -3.77 -7.56 5.14
N GLY A 13 -4.09 -7.42 3.84
CA GLY A 13 -4.84 -6.30 3.27
C GLY A 13 -3.97 -5.15 2.77
N LYS A 14 -2.79 -5.45 2.26
CA LYS A 14 -1.85 -4.51 1.66
C LYS A 14 -2.49 -3.64 0.57
N SER A 15 -3.05 -4.26 -0.48
CA SER A 15 -3.72 -3.55 -1.59
C SER A 15 -4.93 -2.74 -1.14
N THR A 16 -5.68 -3.23 -0.13
CA THR A 16 -6.74 -2.46 0.54
C THR A 16 -6.19 -1.18 1.17
N VAL A 17 -5.05 -1.27 1.85
CA VAL A 17 -4.37 -0.10 2.45
C VAL A 17 -3.90 0.85 1.35
N CYS A 18 -3.33 0.35 0.25
CA CYS A 18 -2.95 1.15 -0.91
C CYS A 18 -4.12 1.98 -1.43
N ILE A 19 -5.23 1.34 -1.76
CA ILE A 19 -6.42 2.00 -2.30
C ILE A 19 -6.99 3.01 -1.29
N GLY A 20 -7.11 2.61 0.00
CA GLY A 20 -7.65 3.49 1.04
C GLY A 20 -6.84 4.76 1.24
N LEU A 21 -5.52 4.66 1.21
CA LEU A 21 -4.62 5.81 1.28
C LEU A 21 -4.70 6.66 0.01
N ALA A 22 -4.68 6.04 -1.18
CA ALA A 22 -4.79 6.73 -2.45
C ALA A 22 -6.09 7.56 -2.52
N CYS A 23 -7.23 6.96 -2.18
CA CYS A 23 -8.51 7.68 -2.08
C CYS A 23 -8.45 8.86 -1.10
N SER A 24 -7.77 8.67 0.04
CA SER A 24 -7.63 9.74 1.04
C SER A 24 -6.76 10.89 0.55
N PHE A 25 -5.69 10.61 -0.18
CA PHE A 25 -4.85 11.64 -0.80
C PHE A 25 -5.61 12.39 -1.91
N CYS A 26 -6.32 11.67 -2.78
CA CYS A 26 -7.11 12.27 -3.85
C CYS A 26 -8.21 13.19 -3.31
N ARG A 27 -8.92 12.80 -2.22
CA ARG A 27 -9.88 13.67 -1.53
C ARG A 27 -9.28 14.97 -0.99
N ASN A 28 -7.97 14.97 -0.73
CA ASN A 28 -7.21 16.15 -0.32
C ASN A 28 -6.56 16.89 -1.51
N GLY A 29 -7.05 16.64 -2.73
CA GLY A 29 -6.62 17.34 -3.95
C GLY A 29 -5.27 16.91 -4.50
N LYS A 30 -4.75 15.73 -4.10
CA LYS A 30 -3.49 15.21 -4.60
C LYS A 30 -3.69 14.32 -5.82
N SER A 31 -2.78 14.43 -6.79
CA SER A 31 -2.66 13.47 -7.88
C SER A 31 -1.88 12.25 -7.40
N VAL A 32 -2.44 11.05 -7.59
CA VAL A 32 -1.87 9.78 -7.12
C VAL A 32 -1.75 8.80 -8.27
N LEU A 33 -0.57 8.22 -8.44
CA LEU A 33 -0.36 7.05 -9.28
C LEU A 33 -0.13 5.82 -8.39
N LEU A 34 -0.97 4.80 -8.54
CA LEU A 34 -0.74 3.47 -7.98
C LEU A 34 0.01 2.61 -9.00
N ILE A 35 1.10 2.00 -8.59
CA ILE A 35 1.85 1.01 -9.39
C ILE A 35 1.68 -0.35 -8.71
N ASP A 36 0.98 -1.27 -9.35
CA ASP A 36 0.83 -2.65 -8.90
C ASP A 36 2.07 -3.45 -9.34
N THR A 37 2.76 -4.08 -8.40
CA THR A 37 3.92 -4.94 -8.71
C THR A 37 3.68 -6.40 -8.32
N ASP A 38 2.44 -6.78 -8.01
CA ASP A 38 2.06 -8.16 -7.65
C ASP A 38 1.78 -8.99 -8.91
N GLU A 39 2.89 -9.39 -9.57
CA GLU A 39 2.88 -10.13 -10.85
C GLU A 39 1.95 -11.36 -10.77
N GLY A 40 1.12 -11.56 -11.78
CA GLY A 40 0.18 -12.67 -11.88
C GLY A 40 -1.08 -12.54 -11.04
N MET A 41 -1.06 -11.77 -9.93
CA MET A 41 -2.24 -11.61 -9.06
C MET A 41 -3.12 -10.42 -9.45
N ARG A 42 -2.53 -9.32 -9.95
CA ARG A 42 -3.25 -8.13 -10.46
C ARG A 42 -4.45 -7.73 -9.61
N CYS A 43 -4.20 -7.34 -8.37
CA CYS A 43 -5.28 -7.11 -7.42
C CYS A 43 -5.91 -5.71 -7.53
N LEU A 44 -5.12 -4.67 -7.84
CA LEU A 44 -5.59 -3.29 -7.77
C LEU A 44 -6.66 -2.95 -8.81
N ASP A 45 -6.47 -3.36 -10.06
CA ASP A 45 -7.41 -3.08 -11.15
C ASP A 45 -8.77 -3.77 -10.93
N GLY A 46 -8.75 -5.01 -10.40
CA GLY A 46 -9.96 -5.73 -10.01
C GLY A 46 -10.71 -5.04 -8.86
N MET A 47 -9.99 -4.62 -7.81
CA MET A 47 -10.59 -3.92 -6.66
C MET A 47 -11.13 -2.53 -7.01
N LEU A 48 -10.57 -1.88 -8.03
CA LEU A 48 -11.00 -0.57 -8.54
C LEU A 48 -12.05 -0.66 -9.65
N GLY A 49 -12.34 -1.86 -10.16
CA GLY A 49 -13.33 -2.10 -11.20
C GLY A 49 -12.90 -1.67 -12.61
N ILE A 50 -11.60 -1.48 -12.83
CA ILE A 50 -11.03 -0.96 -14.08
C ILE A 50 -10.32 -2.02 -14.94
N SER A 51 -10.45 -3.31 -14.60
CA SER A 51 -9.70 -4.38 -15.30
C SER A 51 -9.98 -4.44 -16.81
N LYS A 52 -11.17 -3.97 -17.24
CA LYS A 52 -11.52 -3.92 -18.67
C LYS A 52 -10.91 -2.73 -19.41
N ASP A 53 -10.46 -1.72 -18.68
CA ASP A 53 -9.91 -0.49 -19.22
C ASP A 53 -8.39 -0.56 -19.36
N ILE A 54 -7.76 -1.62 -18.76
CA ILE A 54 -6.32 -1.82 -18.83
C ILE A 54 -5.93 -2.34 -20.22
N MET A 55 -5.25 -1.49 -20.99
CA MET A 55 -4.73 -1.83 -22.32
C MET A 55 -3.26 -2.23 -22.28
N LEU A 56 -2.47 -1.55 -21.45
CA LEU A 56 -1.04 -1.77 -21.23
C LEU A 56 -0.79 -1.89 -19.72
N ASP A 57 0.26 -2.60 -19.34
CA ASP A 57 0.60 -2.84 -17.93
C ASP A 57 2.04 -2.40 -17.60
N LEU A 58 2.52 -2.77 -16.42
CA LEU A 58 3.85 -2.37 -15.95
C LEU A 58 4.98 -2.95 -16.82
N SER A 59 4.78 -4.09 -17.48
CA SER A 59 5.79 -4.65 -18.40
C SER A 59 5.98 -3.75 -19.62
N ASP A 60 4.89 -3.17 -20.14
CA ASP A 60 4.94 -2.20 -21.24
C ASP A 60 5.61 -0.90 -20.78
N ALA A 61 5.23 -0.37 -19.61
CA ALA A 61 5.84 0.82 -19.03
C ALA A 61 7.36 0.68 -18.83
N GLN A 62 7.84 -0.51 -18.50
CA GLN A 62 9.26 -0.80 -18.33
C GLN A 62 10.05 -0.84 -19.66
N ASN A 63 9.39 -1.10 -20.78
CA ASN A 63 10.04 -1.10 -22.09
C ASN A 63 10.40 0.32 -22.54
N SER A 64 9.59 1.31 -22.16
CA SER A 64 9.82 2.73 -22.42
C SER A 64 9.49 3.56 -21.17
N PRO A 65 10.37 3.60 -20.14
CA PRO A 65 10.06 4.27 -18.88
C PRO A 65 9.74 5.76 -19.02
N GLU A 66 10.24 6.44 -20.05
CA GLU A 66 9.94 7.84 -20.34
C GLU A 66 8.52 8.02 -20.90
N GLU A 67 7.96 6.97 -21.50
CA GLU A 67 6.60 6.94 -22.07
C GLU A 67 5.63 6.16 -21.16
N TYR A 68 5.96 5.94 -19.90
CA TYR A 68 5.16 5.15 -18.94
C TYR A 68 3.67 5.57 -18.91
N LYS A 69 3.38 6.81 -19.31
CA LYS A 69 2.01 7.35 -19.37
C LYS A 69 1.09 6.56 -20.30
N GLN A 70 1.63 5.83 -21.27
CA GLN A 70 0.84 4.97 -22.16
C GLN A 70 0.20 3.78 -21.40
N ALA A 71 0.85 3.32 -20.32
CA ALA A 71 0.34 2.24 -19.47
C ALA A 71 -0.52 2.75 -18.29
N VAL A 72 -0.74 4.07 -18.19
CA VAL A 72 -1.52 4.65 -17.12
C VAL A 72 -3.00 4.60 -17.45
N THR A 73 -3.80 4.02 -16.57
CA THR A 73 -5.25 4.02 -16.62
C THR A 73 -5.83 4.90 -15.53
N ALA A 74 -6.64 5.90 -15.89
CA ALA A 74 -7.31 6.76 -14.94
C ALA A 74 -8.51 6.05 -14.30
N VAL A 75 -8.69 6.21 -12.99
CA VAL A 75 -9.85 5.70 -12.26
C VAL A 75 -10.95 6.76 -12.29
N GLN A 76 -11.90 6.64 -13.22
CA GLN A 76 -12.93 7.66 -13.47
C GLN A 76 -13.76 8.03 -12.23
N GLU A 77 -14.03 7.07 -11.36
CA GLU A 77 -14.84 7.28 -10.16
C GLU A 77 -14.09 8.01 -9.02
N ILE A 78 -12.76 8.15 -9.15
CA ILE A 78 -11.91 8.76 -8.11
C ILE A 78 -11.01 9.81 -8.78
N GLY A 79 -11.47 11.06 -8.80
CA GLY A 79 -10.71 12.15 -9.41
C GLY A 79 -9.29 12.26 -8.82
N GLY A 80 -8.29 12.31 -9.70
CA GLY A 80 -6.88 12.38 -9.32
C GLY A 80 -6.19 11.04 -9.10
N LEU A 81 -6.90 9.90 -9.21
CA LEU A 81 -6.32 8.56 -9.10
C LEU A 81 -6.05 7.95 -10.48
N SER A 82 -4.84 7.43 -10.65
CA SER A 82 -4.43 6.64 -11.82
C SER A 82 -3.72 5.37 -11.37
N VAL A 83 -3.68 4.37 -12.24
CA VAL A 83 -3.09 3.05 -11.96
C VAL A 83 -2.22 2.61 -13.13
N ILE A 84 -1.08 1.99 -12.84
CA ILE A 84 -0.39 1.06 -13.74
C ILE A 84 -0.60 -0.33 -13.15
N ALA A 85 -1.26 -1.21 -13.90
CA ALA A 85 -1.55 -2.56 -13.47
C ALA A 85 -0.30 -3.45 -13.47
N ALA A 86 -0.29 -4.47 -12.62
CA ALA A 86 0.76 -5.48 -12.65
C ALA A 86 0.70 -6.32 -13.92
N PRO A 87 1.83 -6.86 -14.38
CA PRO A 87 1.86 -7.85 -15.47
C PRO A 87 1.09 -9.12 -15.08
N THR A 88 0.46 -9.73 -16.08
CA THR A 88 -0.18 -11.06 -15.91
C THR A 88 0.82 -12.20 -15.85
N GLU A 89 2.00 -12.00 -16.42
CA GLU A 89 3.08 -13.01 -16.47
C GLU A 89 4.08 -12.77 -15.34
N PHE A 90 4.53 -13.84 -14.70
CA PHE A 90 5.53 -13.79 -13.65
C PHE A 90 6.94 -13.59 -14.22
N GLY A 91 7.79 -12.88 -13.47
CA GLY A 91 9.19 -12.66 -13.81
C GLY A 91 9.43 -11.59 -14.87
N THR A 92 8.43 -10.81 -15.21
CA THR A 92 8.52 -9.73 -16.21
C THR A 92 9.05 -8.42 -15.61
N ILE A 93 8.87 -8.19 -14.31
CA ILE A 93 9.35 -6.98 -13.65
C ILE A 93 10.88 -7.02 -13.50
N VAL A 94 11.54 -6.05 -14.09
CA VAL A 94 12.98 -5.83 -13.99
C VAL A 94 13.26 -4.67 -13.03
N THR A 95 14.02 -4.93 -11.96
CA THR A 95 14.28 -3.98 -10.85
C THR A 95 14.73 -2.60 -11.33
N GLU A 96 15.74 -2.55 -12.19
CA GLU A 96 16.30 -1.29 -12.70
C GLU A 96 15.28 -0.50 -13.52
N LYS A 97 14.48 -1.18 -14.34
CA LYS A 97 13.45 -0.56 -15.17
C LYS A 97 12.29 -0.06 -14.33
N LEU A 98 11.87 -0.81 -13.30
CA LEU A 98 10.88 -0.38 -12.33
C LEU A 98 11.31 0.93 -11.64
N GLY A 99 12.56 1.01 -11.20
CA GLY A 99 13.11 2.24 -10.63
C GLY A 99 13.03 3.44 -11.58
N LYS A 100 13.31 3.22 -12.88
CA LYS A 100 13.19 4.28 -13.90
C LYS A 100 11.72 4.75 -14.07
N VAL A 101 10.76 3.83 -14.09
CA VAL A 101 9.32 4.16 -14.14
C VAL A 101 8.90 4.97 -12.93
N ILE A 102 9.28 4.55 -11.72
CA ILE A 102 8.97 5.27 -10.46
C ILE A 102 9.54 6.69 -10.52
N ASN A 103 10.81 6.85 -10.89
CA ASN A 103 11.49 8.15 -10.98
C ASN A 103 10.87 9.07 -12.05
N ALA A 104 10.42 8.52 -13.17
CA ALA A 104 9.71 9.28 -14.20
C ALA A 104 8.34 9.75 -13.69
N ALA A 105 7.59 8.85 -13.06
CA ALA A 105 6.26 9.14 -12.52
C ALA A 105 6.28 10.18 -11.37
N GLU A 106 7.34 10.22 -10.57
CA GLU A 106 7.46 11.17 -9.46
C GLU A 106 7.49 12.65 -9.91
N LYS A 107 7.84 12.90 -11.16
CA LYS A 107 7.83 14.25 -11.75
C LYS A 107 6.41 14.74 -12.10
N ASP A 108 5.49 13.82 -12.35
CA ASP A 108 4.16 14.13 -12.86
C ASP A 108 3.05 14.00 -11.81
N TYR A 109 3.29 13.23 -10.74
CA TYR A 109 2.31 12.98 -9.67
C TYR A 109 2.78 13.52 -8.32
N ASP A 110 1.87 14.06 -7.53
CA ASP A 110 2.17 14.45 -6.14
C ASP A 110 2.65 13.23 -5.32
N ILE A 111 2.05 12.05 -5.58
CA ILE A 111 2.32 10.81 -4.87
C ILE A 111 2.37 9.65 -5.86
N VAL A 112 3.48 8.92 -5.85
CA VAL A 112 3.61 7.62 -6.52
C VAL A 112 3.56 6.55 -5.44
N MET A 113 2.56 5.68 -5.48
CA MET A 113 2.40 4.59 -4.52
C MET A 113 2.70 3.26 -5.19
N VAL A 114 3.61 2.49 -4.60
CA VAL A 114 4.00 1.16 -5.09
C VAL A 114 3.39 0.10 -4.17
N ASP A 115 2.50 -0.73 -4.72
CA ASP A 115 1.96 -1.92 -4.03
C ASP A 115 2.87 -3.12 -4.32
N CYS A 116 3.73 -3.49 -3.37
CA CYS A 116 4.67 -4.59 -3.51
C CYS A 116 3.96 -5.95 -3.37
N PRO A 117 4.44 -7.03 -3.96
CA PRO A 117 3.92 -8.37 -3.69
C PRO A 117 4.06 -8.75 -2.22
N ALA A 118 3.32 -9.78 -1.79
CA ALA A 118 3.43 -10.29 -0.45
C ALA A 118 4.74 -11.06 -0.26
N GLY A 119 5.35 -10.93 0.91
CA GLY A 119 6.63 -11.57 1.21
C GLY A 119 7.78 -10.56 1.36
N VAL A 120 8.99 -11.10 1.44
CA VAL A 120 10.21 -10.29 1.57
C VAL A 120 11.10 -10.62 0.39
N ASP A 121 10.98 -9.84 -0.67
CA ASP A 121 11.79 -9.99 -1.88
C ASP A 121 12.58 -8.70 -2.13
N GLU A 122 13.91 -8.81 -2.04
CA GLU A 122 14.85 -7.71 -2.23
C GLU A 122 14.71 -7.03 -3.60
N LYS A 123 14.32 -7.79 -4.63
CA LYS A 123 14.11 -7.31 -6.00
C LYS A 123 13.28 -6.04 -6.06
N TYR A 124 12.13 -6.02 -5.36
CA TYR A 124 11.22 -4.88 -5.40
C TYR A 124 11.73 -3.70 -4.57
N TYR A 125 12.36 -3.98 -3.44
CA TYR A 125 12.88 -2.94 -2.56
C TYR A 125 14.11 -2.23 -3.13
N SER A 126 14.94 -2.95 -3.89
CA SER A 126 16.13 -2.38 -4.55
C SER A 126 15.78 -1.42 -5.70
N ALA A 127 14.55 -1.49 -6.22
CA ALA A 127 14.06 -0.55 -7.23
C ALA A 127 13.67 0.82 -6.67
N LEU A 128 13.52 0.93 -5.33
CA LEU A 128 12.94 2.10 -4.69
C LEU A 128 13.96 3.22 -4.48
N PRO A 129 13.58 4.48 -4.65
CA PRO A 129 14.39 5.62 -4.19
C PRO A 129 14.68 5.52 -2.69
N LEU A 130 15.89 5.90 -2.25
CA LEU A 130 16.31 5.79 -0.86
C LEU A 130 15.53 6.70 0.11
N ASP A 131 14.93 7.76 -0.39
CA ASP A 131 14.08 8.70 0.35
C ASP A 131 12.61 8.29 0.39
N SER A 132 12.28 7.13 -0.19
CA SER A 132 10.92 6.56 -0.14
C SER A 132 10.41 6.39 1.29
N LYS A 133 9.12 6.60 1.48
CA LYS A 133 8.42 6.23 2.72
C LYS A 133 7.83 4.84 2.57
N VAL A 134 8.25 3.90 3.41
CA VAL A 134 7.78 2.52 3.36
C VAL A 134 6.81 2.24 4.48
N LEU A 135 5.62 1.77 4.12
CA LEU A 135 4.55 1.34 5.03
C LEU A 135 4.50 -0.18 5.04
N VAL A 136 4.88 -0.77 6.16
CA VAL A 136 4.78 -2.22 6.36
C VAL A 136 3.42 -2.52 6.97
N VAL A 137 2.61 -3.29 6.26
CA VAL A 137 1.26 -3.68 6.70
C VAL A 137 1.30 -5.04 7.36
N THR A 138 0.70 -5.15 8.54
CA THR A 138 0.49 -6.39 9.27
C THR A 138 -0.92 -6.44 9.86
N ASN A 139 -1.31 -7.59 10.38
CA ASN A 139 -2.44 -7.76 11.30
C ASN A 139 -1.92 -8.38 12.60
N SER A 140 -2.80 -8.76 13.52
CA SER A 140 -2.41 -9.35 14.83
C SER A 140 -1.96 -10.81 14.77
N ASP A 141 -1.95 -11.44 13.60
CA ASP A 141 -1.47 -12.81 13.40
C ASP A 141 0.05 -12.89 13.61
N ALA A 142 0.51 -13.85 14.40
CA ALA A 142 1.93 -13.97 14.78
C ALA A 142 2.85 -14.17 13.57
N ALA A 143 2.41 -14.89 12.53
CA ALA A 143 3.20 -15.08 11.31
C ALA A 143 3.24 -13.80 10.48
N ALA A 144 2.16 -13.01 10.46
CA ALA A 144 2.14 -11.72 9.79
C ALA A 144 3.06 -10.70 10.48
N VAL A 145 3.08 -10.68 11.81
CA VAL A 145 3.98 -9.82 12.60
C VAL A 145 5.45 -10.19 12.38
N ASN A 146 5.78 -11.50 12.36
CA ASN A 146 7.14 -11.95 12.02
C ASN A 146 7.53 -11.56 10.59
N GLY A 147 6.64 -11.74 9.63
CA GLY A 147 6.86 -11.32 8.26
C GLY A 147 7.08 -9.81 8.13
N ALA A 148 6.28 -9.01 8.84
CA ALA A 148 6.43 -7.56 8.87
C ALA A 148 7.78 -7.12 9.45
N MET A 149 8.24 -7.76 10.54
CA MET A 149 9.57 -7.53 11.09
C MET A 149 10.65 -7.76 10.03
N ASN A 150 10.60 -8.91 9.34
CA ASN A 150 11.59 -9.26 8.31
C ASN A 150 11.56 -8.28 7.13
N ALA A 151 10.37 -7.87 6.66
CA ALA A 151 10.22 -6.87 5.61
C ALA A 151 10.85 -5.53 6.03
N GLY A 152 10.54 -5.05 7.24
CA GLY A 152 11.13 -3.82 7.77
C GLY A 152 12.65 -3.88 7.91
N LEU A 153 13.21 -5.02 8.32
CA LEU A 153 14.66 -5.23 8.41
C LEU A 153 15.32 -5.21 7.04
N MET A 154 14.70 -5.87 6.03
CA MET A 154 15.22 -5.89 4.66
C MET A 154 15.27 -4.47 4.08
N VAL A 155 14.18 -3.73 4.18
CA VAL A 155 14.10 -2.35 3.68
C VAL A 155 15.16 -1.45 4.32
N LYS A 156 15.36 -1.57 5.65
CA LYS A 156 16.41 -0.82 6.37
C LYS A 156 17.83 -1.20 5.93
N ARG A 157 18.09 -2.49 5.65
CA ARG A 157 19.39 -2.96 5.12
C ARG A 157 19.74 -2.34 3.77
N LEU A 158 18.72 -2.05 2.96
CA LEU A 158 18.90 -1.39 1.66
C LEU A 158 19.05 0.14 1.77
N GLY A 159 19.12 0.69 2.99
CA GLY A 159 19.37 2.11 3.25
C GLY A 159 18.12 2.97 3.31
N ILE A 160 16.91 2.41 3.17
CA ILE A 160 15.66 3.17 3.29
C ILE A 160 15.30 3.32 4.77
N GLY A 161 15.49 4.53 5.32
CA GLY A 161 15.31 4.79 6.75
C GLY A 161 13.88 5.11 7.19
N ASN A 162 13.01 5.56 6.28
CA ASN A 162 11.65 5.98 6.64
C ASN A 162 10.66 4.82 6.56
N VAL A 163 10.73 3.91 7.52
CA VAL A 163 9.87 2.72 7.61
C VAL A 163 8.88 2.88 8.75
N ARG A 164 7.58 2.67 8.47
CA ARG A 164 6.48 2.79 9.43
C ARG A 164 5.56 1.57 9.37
N LEU A 165 4.92 1.29 10.49
CA LEU A 165 4.01 0.16 10.66
C LEU A 165 2.55 0.60 10.54
N ILE A 166 1.75 -0.17 9.80
CA ILE A 166 0.29 -0.11 9.82
C ILE A 166 -0.23 -1.45 10.34
N VAL A 167 -1.04 -1.42 11.40
CA VAL A 167 -1.79 -2.59 11.86
C VAL A 167 -3.18 -2.54 11.25
N ASN A 168 -3.46 -3.49 10.35
CA ASN A 168 -4.72 -3.59 9.61
C ASN A 168 -5.62 -4.69 10.18
N LYS A 169 -6.91 -4.63 9.89
CA LYS A 169 -7.92 -5.59 10.35
C LYS A 169 -7.95 -5.75 11.88
N PHE A 170 -7.68 -4.67 12.61
CA PHE A 170 -7.68 -4.68 14.06
C PHE A 170 -9.12 -4.77 14.59
N SER A 171 -9.44 -5.77 15.40
CA SER A 171 -10.80 -5.97 15.91
C SER A 171 -11.03 -5.42 17.33
N GLY A 172 -9.97 -5.19 18.07
CA GLY A 172 -10.06 -4.77 19.48
C GLY A 172 -10.76 -5.79 20.41
N LYS A 173 -11.28 -6.89 19.86
CA LYS A 173 -11.98 -7.92 20.60
C LYS A 173 -10.97 -8.93 21.17
N LYS A 174 -11.18 -9.36 22.41
CA LYS A 174 -10.42 -10.45 23.00
C LYS A 174 -10.82 -11.75 22.30
N VAL A 175 -9.93 -12.31 21.48
CA VAL A 175 -10.11 -13.64 20.92
C VAL A 175 -9.27 -14.59 21.78
N GLY A 176 -9.91 -15.26 22.74
CA GLY A 176 -9.25 -16.18 23.65
C GLY A 176 -8.25 -15.49 24.59
N ARG A 177 -7.06 -16.10 24.79
CA ARG A 177 -5.97 -15.55 25.63
C ARG A 177 -5.06 -14.57 24.89
N LEU A 178 -5.21 -14.41 23.57
CA LEU A 178 -4.46 -13.47 22.77
C LEU A 178 -5.24 -12.15 22.72
N HIS A 179 -4.71 -11.15 23.42
CA HIS A 179 -5.11 -9.77 23.21
C HIS A 179 -4.41 -9.28 21.93
N ASP A 180 -5.14 -8.59 21.07
CA ASP A 180 -4.53 -7.76 20.05
C ASP A 180 -3.76 -6.63 20.77
N ASN A 181 -2.53 -6.92 21.16
CA ASN A 181 -1.68 -5.95 21.86
C ASN A 181 -0.84 -5.21 20.82
N ILE A 182 -1.28 -4.00 20.49
CA ILE A 182 -0.57 -3.12 19.53
C ILE A 182 0.86 -2.85 20.01
N ASP A 183 1.07 -2.63 21.31
CA ASP A 183 2.39 -2.34 21.86
C ASP A 183 3.35 -3.52 21.62
N ALA A 184 2.88 -4.76 21.87
CA ALA A 184 3.67 -5.95 21.59
C ALA A 184 4.00 -6.13 20.10
N ILE A 185 3.10 -5.73 19.19
CA ILE A 185 3.37 -5.75 17.75
C ILE A 185 4.43 -4.71 17.39
N VAL A 186 4.32 -3.50 17.93
CA VAL A 186 5.29 -2.41 17.73
C VAL A 186 6.65 -2.81 18.27
N ASP A 187 6.74 -3.31 19.48
CA ASP A 187 7.98 -3.75 20.12
C ASP A 187 8.66 -4.86 19.31
N LYS A 188 7.89 -5.86 18.90
CA LYS A 188 8.40 -6.99 18.13
C LYS A 188 8.91 -6.60 16.75
N THR A 189 8.23 -5.68 16.06
CA THR A 189 8.62 -5.25 14.73
C THR A 189 9.72 -4.18 14.74
N GLY A 190 9.90 -3.46 15.85
CA GLY A 190 10.85 -2.35 15.98
C GLY A 190 10.58 -1.19 15.02
N MET A 191 9.31 -1.03 14.59
CA MET A 191 8.89 0.03 13.67
C MET A 191 7.91 0.98 14.35
N GLY A 192 8.07 2.29 14.07
CA GLY A 192 7.13 3.29 14.55
C GLY A 192 5.74 3.11 13.91
N LEU A 193 4.71 3.01 14.75
CA LEU A 193 3.31 2.88 14.32
C LEU A 193 2.82 4.19 13.71
N ILE A 194 2.32 4.14 12.47
CA ILE A 194 1.70 5.31 11.81
C ILE A 194 0.17 5.24 11.84
N GLY A 195 -0.40 4.06 11.97
CA GLY A 195 -1.85 3.94 12.08
C GLY A 195 -2.37 2.53 12.31
N ILE A 196 -3.64 2.50 12.71
CA ILE A 196 -4.41 1.29 12.93
C ILE A 196 -5.66 1.40 12.04
N VAL A 197 -5.91 0.39 11.24
CA VAL A 197 -7.13 0.27 10.44
C VAL A 197 -8.01 -0.79 11.11
N PRO A 198 -9.22 -0.44 11.56
CA PRO A 198 -10.12 -1.39 12.19
C PRO A 198 -10.59 -2.46 11.19
N PHE A 199 -10.98 -3.61 11.70
CA PHE A 199 -11.75 -4.57 10.92
C PHE A 199 -13.11 -3.94 10.59
N ASP A 200 -13.41 -3.81 9.31
CA ASP A 200 -14.63 -3.17 8.83
C ASP A 200 -15.24 -4.00 7.69
N GLU A 201 -16.44 -4.52 7.94
CA GLU A 201 -17.17 -5.31 6.94
C GLU A 201 -17.56 -4.48 5.71
N GLU A 202 -17.71 -3.16 5.86
CA GLU A 202 -18.05 -2.28 4.74
C GLU A 202 -16.90 -2.22 3.72
N ILE A 203 -15.64 -2.26 4.19
CA ILE A 203 -14.47 -2.39 3.30
C ILE A 203 -14.57 -3.67 2.46
N ILE A 204 -14.96 -4.79 3.09
CA ILE A 204 -15.09 -6.07 2.41
C ILE A 204 -16.24 -6.02 1.38
N LYS A 205 -17.39 -5.50 1.78
CA LYS A 205 -18.59 -5.41 0.93
C LYS A 205 -18.41 -4.46 -0.25
N SER A 206 -17.78 -3.31 -0.04
CA SER A 206 -17.54 -2.34 -1.10
C SER A 206 -16.37 -2.72 -2.01
N SER A 207 -15.36 -3.40 -1.50
CA SER A 207 -14.31 -4.03 -2.34
C SER A 207 -14.91 -5.08 -3.27
N ALA A 208 -15.86 -5.89 -2.78
CA ALA A 208 -16.58 -6.87 -3.61
C ALA A 208 -17.48 -6.21 -4.68
N LYS A 209 -17.86 -4.94 -4.50
CA LYS A 209 -18.63 -4.14 -5.45
C LYS A 209 -17.75 -3.22 -6.30
N ASN A 210 -16.42 -3.28 -6.15
CA ASN A 210 -15.45 -2.39 -6.80
C ASN A 210 -15.72 -0.89 -6.53
N LYS A 211 -16.19 -0.54 -5.32
CA LYS A 211 -16.53 0.82 -4.91
C LYS A 211 -15.76 1.27 -3.66
N PRO A 212 -14.46 1.50 -3.76
CA PRO A 212 -13.64 1.88 -2.61
C PRO A 212 -13.99 3.26 -2.02
N SER A 213 -14.75 4.08 -2.72
CA SER A 213 -15.25 5.37 -2.23
C SER A 213 -16.25 5.23 -1.07
N GLU A 214 -16.87 4.06 -0.87
CA GLU A 214 -17.92 3.78 0.12
C GLU A 214 -17.38 3.14 1.42
N TRP A 215 -16.09 3.24 1.75
CA TRP A 215 -15.44 2.53 2.87
C TRP A 215 -15.69 3.14 4.27
N GLY A 216 -16.86 3.51 4.64
CA GLY A 216 -17.35 3.81 5.97
C GLY A 216 -16.31 4.28 7.02
N ARG A 217 -16.21 3.56 8.14
CA ARG A 217 -15.24 3.87 9.23
C ARG A 217 -13.79 3.69 8.82
N GLY A 218 -13.50 2.74 7.93
CA GLY A 218 -12.17 2.53 7.37
C GLY A 218 -11.64 3.77 6.66
N SER A 219 -12.50 4.53 5.99
CA SER A 219 -12.14 5.80 5.33
C SER A 219 -11.55 6.82 6.32
N MET A 220 -12.06 6.91 7.56
CA MET A 220 -11.50 7.80 8.57
C MET A 220 -10.10 7.36 9.05
N ALA A 221 -9.88 6.04 9.16
CA ALA A 221 -8.56 5.52 9.53
C ALA A 221 -7.52 5.87 8.46
N PHE A 222 -7.83 5.65 7.18
CA PHE A 222 -6.96 6.01 6.07
C PHE A 222 -6.69 7.51 5.99
N SER A 223 -7.72 8.35 6.20
CA SER A 223 -7.55 9.81 6.22
C SER A 223 -6.60 10.28 7.33
N ARG A 224 -6.68 9.68 8.53
CA ARG A 224 -5.75 9.99 9.63
C ARG A 224 -4.33 9.52 9.33
N ILE A 225 -4.16 8.36 8.70
CA ILE A 225 -2.85 7.85 8.30
C ILE A 225 -2.26 8.74 7.21
N ALA A 226 -3.01 9.10 6.18
CA ALA A 226 -2.57 10.00 5.12
C ALA A 226 -2.14 11.38 5.67
N ALA A 227 -2.89 11.93 6.60
CA ALA A 227 -2.52 13.19 7.27
C ALA A 227 -1.20 13.05 8.04
N ARG A 228 -0.95 11.95 8.77
CA ARG A 228 0.33 11.70 9.46
C ARG A 228 1.49 11.52 8.49
N ILE A 229 1.27 10.86 7.35
CA ILE A 229 2.27 10.73 6.28
C ILE A 229 2.69 12.12 5.78
N ASN A 230 1.74 13.07 5.71
CA ASN A 230 1.98 14.46 5.35
C ASN A 230 2.50 15.33 6.51
N GLY A 231 2.84 14.72 7.66
CA GLY A 231 3.46 15.42 8.79
C GLY A 231 2.48 15.97 9.83
N ALA A 232 1.17 15.73 9.71
CA ALA A 232 0.20 16.18 10.71
C ALA A 232 0.37 15.43 12.05
N ARG A 233 0.35 16.15 13.16
CA ARG A 233 0.43 15.60 14.52
C ARG A 233 -0.96 15.17 15.01
N ILE A 234 -1.46 14.06 14.49
CA ILE A 234 -2.74 13.47 14.92
C ILE A 234 -2.46 12.32 15.89
N LEU A 235 -3.10 12.33 17.05
CA LEU A 235 -2.95 11.26 18.03
C LEU A 235 -3.48 9.93 17.47
N LEU A 236 -2.82 8.83 17.83
CA LEU A 236 -3.34 7.49 17.56
C LEU A 236 -4.63 7.27 18.35
N PRO A 237 -5.63 6.58 17.80
CA PRO A 237 -6.84 6.29 18.55
C PRO A 237 -6.53 5.39 19.74
N LYS A 238 -7.22 5.60 20.87
CA LYS A 238 -7.13 4.68 22.02
C LYS A 238 -7.71 3.33 21.59
N THR A 239 -6.96 2.24 21.80
CA THR A 239 -7.29 0.89 21.31
C THR A 239 -8.62 0.34 21.84
N GLY A 240 -9.12 0.83 22.97
CA GLY A 240 -10.45 0.47 23.51
C GLY A 240 -11.64 1.19 22.84
N ARG A 241 -11.40 2.04 21.81
CA ARG A 241 -12.44 2.77 21.08
C ARG A 241 -12.41 2.54 19.56
N ILE A 242 -11.69 1.50 19.15
CA ILE A 242 -11.55 1.08 17.74
C ILE A 242 -12.54 -0.05 17.43
#